data_5928958163a818313bdc747e688f1756
#
_entry.id   5928958163a818313bdc747e688f1756
#
_cell.length_a   1.000
_cell.length_b   1.000
_cell.length_c   1.000
_cell.angle_alpha   90.00
_cell.angle_beta   90.00
_cell.angle_gamma   90.00
#
_symmetry.space_group_name_H-M   'P 1'
#
loop_
_entity.id
_entity.type
_entity.pdbx_description
1 polymer ?
#
loop_
_entity_poly.entity_id
_entity_poly.type
_entity_poly.pdbx_seq_one_letter_code
_entity_poly.pdbx_strand_id
1 'polypeptide(L)'
;MSASATPDQAPVRILCIGDSITRGGGFPGGYRGPLQAHLRDAGWEFLFVGGSQLNSEGMEQPFHEGHSGFRIQMIRDGAKTENSENSPLPETLERHRPDLVLLLIGTNDMYLGDPGECAALTEELMDLILQSATKPALLVGGIMPILPGLKPWGTLVPNDITDRVNAYNALLREAVTRRAAEGFACAYADHTPAGQTPDTHVEDGVHLTEAGNRRLAASWFAKLSETDWRAERTSGPDFHQR
;
A
#
# COMPACT_ATOMS: atom_id res chain seq x y z
N MET A 1 14.47 -27.81 22.64
CA MET A 1 15.66 -27.31 21.96
C MET A 1 15.39 -25.90 21.56
N SER A 2 15.97 -24.92 22.27
CA SER A 2 15.77 -23.50 22.04
C SER A 2 16.48 -23.12 20.74
N ALA A 3 15.75 -22.64 19.74
CA ALA A 3 16.35 -22.06 18.56
C ALA A 3 17.08 -20.78 19.00
N SER A 4 18.39 -20.76 18.85
CA SER A 4 19.21 -19.58 19.11
C SER A 4 18.80 -18.49 18.11
N ALA A 5 18.29 -17.39 18.63
CA ALA A 5 18.16 -16.16 17.87
C ALA A 5 19.54 -15.80 17.28
N THR A 6 19.62 -15.68 15.97
CA THR A 6 20.79 -15.08 15.30
C THR A 6 20.85 -13.62 15.72
N PRO A 7 21.96 -13.17 16.34
CA PRO A 7 22.08 -11.77 16.73
C PRO A 7 22.31 -10.91 15.48
N ASP A 8 21.67 -9.73 15.49
CA ASP A 8 22.11 -8.54 14.74
C ASP A 8 21.58 -8.34 13.30
N GLN A 9 20.28 -8.57 13.06
CA GLN A 9 19.67 -7.91 11.90
C GLN A 9 18.76 -6.79 12.38
N ALA A 10 19.03 -5.56 11.92
CA ALA A 10 18.17 -4.40 12.18
C ALA A 10 16.72 -4.70 11.73
N PRO A 11 15.69 -4.21 12.43
CA PRO A 11 14.30 -4.43 12.06
C PRO A 11 14.00 -3.93 10.65
N VAL A 12 13.16 -4.66 9.91
CA VAL A 12 12.72 -4.26 8.57
C VAL A 12 11.87 -3.00 8.67
N ARG A 13 12.26 -1.94 7.99
CA ARG A 13 11.53 -0.67 7.94
C ARG A 13 10.46 -0.73 6.87
N ILE A 14 9.19 -0.79 7.28
CA ILE A 14 8.04 -0.94 6.39
C ILE A 14 7.31 0.40 6.28
N LEU A 15 7.18 0.93 5.06
CA LEU A 15 6.39 2.11 4.75
C LEU A 15 5.05 1.71 4.14
N CYS A 16 3.95 1.88 4.88
CA CYS A 16 2.59 1.76 4.36
C CYS A 16 2.17 3.11 3.77
N ILE A 17 2.05 3.22 2.45
CA ILE A 17 1.72 4.47 1.76
C ILE A 17 0.45 4.31 0.91
N GLY A 18 -0.42 5.32 0.93
CA GLY A 18 -1.67 5.32 0.17
C GLY A 18 -2.68 6.37 0.63
N ASP A 19 -3.95 6.05 0.44
CA ASP A 19 -5.08 6.93 0.73
C ASP A 19 -5.72 6.68 2.12
N SER A 20 -7.03 6.96 2.24
CA SER A 20 -7.80 6.77 3.49
C SER A 20 -7.86 5.32 3.95
N ILE A 21 -7.75 4.34 3.05
CA ILE A 21 -7.74 2.91 3.41
C ILE A 21 -6.44 2.60 4.16
N THR A 22 -5.31 3.11 3.69
CA THR A 22 -4.02 2.99 4.39
C THR A 22 -4.02 3.77 5.70
N ARG A 23 -4.64 4.96 5.77
CA ARG A 23 -4.78 5.72 7.01
C ARG A 23 -5.63 4.98 8.06
N GLY A 24 -6.59 4.17 7.65
CA GLY A 24 -7.52 3.48 8.53
C GLY A 24 -8.91 4.13 8.55
N GLY A 25 -9.35 4.70 7.42
CA GLY A 25 -10.73 5.15 7.25
C GLY A 25 -11.72 4.01 7.53
N GLY A 26 -12.75 4.28 8.33
CA GLY A 26 -13.75 3.30 8.74
C GLY A 26 -13.41 2.50 10.00
N PHE A 27 -12.14 2.27 10.30
CA PHE A 27 -11.70 1.53 11.50
C PHE A 27 -10.29 1.97 11.94
N PRO A 28 -10.06 2.31 13.22
CA PRO A 28 -8.75 2.74 13.71
C PRO A 28 -7.64 1.72 13.41
N GLY A 29 -6.51 2.20 12.90
CA GLY A 29 -5.40 1.36 12.47
C GLY A 29 -5.58 0.72 11.10
N GLY A 30 -6.82 0.66 10.57
CA GLY A 30 -7.11 0.02 9.30
C GLY A 30 -6.53 -1.39 9.20
N TYR A 31 -6.05 -1.78 8.02
CA TYR A 31 -5.36 -3.06 7.82
C TYR A 31 -4.01 -3.14 8.54
N ARG A 32 -3.37 -2.01 8.84
CA ARG A 32 -2.04 -1.94 9.48
C ARG A 32 -2.03 -2.58 10.87
N GLY A 33 -3.11 -2.40 11.66
CA GLY A 33 -3.26 -3.02 12.96
C GLY A 33 -3.20 -4.56 12.92
N PRO A 34 -4.12 -5.24 12.20
CA PRO A 34 -4.05 -6.68 12.01
C PRO A 34 -2.77 -7.15 11.31
N LEU A 35 -2.22 -6.39 10.36
CA LEU A 35 -0.98 -6.75 9.69
C LEU A 35 0.21 -6.81 10.66
N GLN A 36 0.33 -5.83 11.56
CA GLN A 36 1.40 -5.87 12.56
C GLN A 36 1.28 -7.09 13.49
N ALA A 37 0.06 -7.54 13.79
CA ALA A 37 -0.14 -8.76 14.55
C ALA A 37 0.36 -10.00 13.78
N HIS A 38 -0.01 -10.13 12.49
CA HIS A 38 0.47 -11.22 11.64
C HIS A 38 2.01 -11.24 11.51
N LEU A 39 2.64 -10.08 11.31
CA LEU A 39 4.10 -9.98 11.22
C LEU A 39 4.78 -10.42 12.51
N ARG A 40 4.26 -9.97 13.66
CA ARG A 40 4.78 -10.36 14.99
C ARG A 40 4.63 -11.85 15.24
N ASP A 41 3.45 -12.41 14.98
CA ASP A 41 3.16 -13.83 15.19
C ASP A 41 4.05 -14.73 14.31
N ALA A 42 4.46 -14.21 13.15
CA ALA A 42 5.43 -14.86 12.25
C ALA A 42 6.89 -14.59 12.63
N GLY A 43 7.17 -13.88 13.72
CA GLY A 43 8.53 -13.63 14.21
C GLY A 43 9.30 -12.57 13.42
N TRP A 44 8.62 -11.66 12.73
CA TRP A 44 9.30 -10.56 12.05
C TRP A 44 9.76 -9.49 13.05
N GLU A 45 11.02 -9.11 12.95
CA GLU A 45 11.53 -7.88 13.54
C GLU A 45 11.31 -6.74 12.55
N PHE A 46 10.39 -5.81 12.85
CA PHE A 46 10.00 -4.75 11.93
C PHE A 46 9.68 -3.43 12.63
N LEU A 47 9.71 -2.34 11.85
CA LEU A 47 9.25 -1.00 12.24
C LEU A 47 8.35 -0.46 11.13
N PHE A 48 7.12 -0.06 11.46
CA PHE A 48 6.37 0.80 10.57
C PHE A 48 6.95 2.22 10.63
N VAL A 49 7.22 2.79 9.45
CA VAL A 49 7.79 4.13 9.29
C VAL A 49 6.85 5.03 8.51
N GLY A 50 6.97 6.34 8.68
CA GLY A 50 6.13 7.34 8.02
C GLY A 50 6.00 8.63 8.84
N GLY A 51 5.43 9.67 8.25
CA GLY A 51 5.24 10.98 8.87
C GLY A 51 3.93 11.12 9.66
N SER A 52 2.98 10.20 9.50
CA SER A 52 1.66 10.25 10.13
C SER A 52 1.48 9.15 11.17
N GLN A 53 0.70 9.46 12.21
CA GLN A 53 0.20 8.51 13.22
C GLN A 53 -1.34 8.58 13.34
N LEU A 54 -1.99 9.30 12.44
CA LEU A 54 -3.43 9.53 12.49
C LEU A 54 -4.20 8.20 12.34
N ASN A 55 -5.29 8.04 13.08
CA ASN A 55 -6.11 6.82 13.12
C ASN A 55 -5.29 5.55 13.44
N SER A 56 -4.37 5.65 14.39
CA SER A 56 -3.51 4.54 14.82
C SER A 56 -3.70 4.19 16.29
N GLU A 57 -4.85 4.51 16.86
CA GLU A 57 -5.17 4.28 18.26
C GLU A 57 -4.99 2.79 18.62
N GLY A 58 -4.24 2.53 19.68
CA GLY A 58 -3.96 1.18 20.16
C GLY A 58 -2.92 0.39 19.36
N MET A 59 -2.29 0.97 18.33
CA MET A 59 -1.20 0.33 17.61
C MET A 59 0.15 0.54 18.31
N GLU A 60 0.97 -0.51 18.38
CA GLU A 60 2.37 -0.39 18.86
C GLU A 60 3.26 0.33 17.84
N GLN A 61 3.00 0.08 16.57
CA GLN A 61 3.72 0.67 15.43
C GLN A 61 2.76 1.60 14.67
N PRO A 62 2.59 2.88 15.09
CA PRO A 62 1.54 3.74 14.58
C PRO A 62 1.84 4.43 13.25
N PHE A 63 3.10 4.45 12.83
CA PHE A 63 3.57 5.28 11.70
C PHE A 63 3.12 4.79 10.33
N HIS A 64 2.81 5.73 9.43
CA HIS A 64 2.39 5.46 8.05
C HIS A 64 2.44 6.72 7.17
N GLU A 65 2.19 6.58 5.87
CA GLU A 65 1.92 7.62 4.87
C GLU A 65 0.55 7.38 4.19
N GLY A 66 -0.47 7.12 4.98
CA GLY A 66 -1.86 7.06 4.51
C GLY A 66 -2.54 8.41 4.65
N HIS A 67 -3.11 8.94 3.55
CA HIS A 67 -3.64 10.30 3.45
C HIS A 67 -5.06 10.30 2.88
N SER A 68 -6.06 10.70 3.70
CA SER A 68 -7.47 10.69 3.28
C SER A 68 -7.74 11.54 2.05
N GLY A 69 -8.42 10.97 1.06
CA GLY A 69 -8.81 11.66 -0.17
C GLY A 69 -7.68 11.82 -1.19
N PHE A 70 -6.46 11.34 -0.88
CA PHE A 70 -5.34 11.51 -1.78
C PHE A 70 -5.50 10.65 -3.04
N ARG A 71 -5.06 11.23 -4.15
CA ARG A 71 -4.89 10.60 -5.45
C ARG A 71 -3.42 10.32 -5.72
N ILE A 72 -3.15 9.54 -6.74
CA ILE A 72 -1.81 9.08 -7.13
C ILE A 72 -0.84 10.26 -7.27
N GLN A 73 -1.24 11.32 -8.00
CA GLN A 73 -0.42 12.50 -8.21
C GLN A 73 -0.08 13.22 -6.89
N MET A 74 -1.00 13.25 -5.93
CA MET A 74 -0.78 13.90 -4.63
C MET A 74 0.28 13.16 -3.79
N ILE A 75 0.35 11.83 -3.92
CA ILE A 75 1.44 11.06 -3.31
C ILE A 75 2.77 11.38 -3.99
N ARG A 76 2.78 11.47 -5.33
CA ARG A 76 4.00 11.76 -6.09
C ARG A 76 4.59 13.13 -5.77
N ASP A 77 3.77 14.16 -5.86
CA ASP A 77 4.21 15.57 -5.87
C ASP A 77 4.19 16.21 -4.47
N GLY A 78 3.61 15.53 -3.49
CA GLY A 78 3.25 16.14 -2.23
C GLY A 78 1.96 16.95 -2.32
N ALA A 79 1.22 17.01 -1.24
CA ALA A 79 -0.01 17.78 -1.18
C ALA A 79 -0.35 18.18 0.25
N LYS A 80 -1.14 19.25 0.37
CA LYS A 80 -1.77 19.66 1.60
C LYS A 80 -3.27 19.84 1.37
N THR A 81 -4.05 19.16 2.19
CA THR A 81 -5.50 19.29 2.24
C THR A 81 -5.90 19.73 3.65
N GLU A 82 -7.19 19.97 3.87
CA GLU A 82 -7.72 20.30 5.20
C GLU A 82 -7.41 19.18 6.23
N ASN A 83 -7.40 17.93 5.80
CA ASN A 83 -7.32 16.76 6.67
C ASN A 83 -6.02 15.97 6.58
N SER A 84 -5.10 16.36 5.70
CA SER A 84 -3.88 15.59 5.45
C SER A 84 -2.81 16.41 4.74
N GLU A 85 -1.55 16.13 5.04
CA GLU A 85 -0.39 16.74 4.40
C GLU A 85 0.71 15.69 4.25
N ASN A 86 1.39 15.68 3.09
CA ASN A 86 2.58 14.89 2.87
C ASN A 86 3.65 15.68 2.10
N SER A 87 4.91 15.27 2.25
CA SER A 87 5.99 15.68 1.35
C SER A 87 5.91 14.91 0.03
N PRO A 88 6.57 15.42 -1.05
CA PRO A 88 6.78 14.64 -2.27
C PRO A 88 7.39 13.26 -1.96
N LEU A 89 7.01 12.26 -2.76
CA LEU A 89 7.45 10.88 -2.54
C LEU A 89 8.98 10.72 -2.42
N PRO A 90 9.84 11.35 -3.26
CA PRO A 90 11.29 11.25 -3.10
C PRO A 90 11.79 11.71 -1.73
N GLU A 91 11.26 12.81 -1.19
CA GLU A 91 11.62 13.33 0.14
C GLU A 91 11.14 12.39 1.25
N THR A 92 9.95 11.80 1.09
CA THR A 92 9.40 10.80 2.02
C THR A 92 10.29 9.56 2.07
N LEU A 93 10.73 9.05 0.93
CA LEU A 93 11.64 7.90 0.84
C LEU A 93 13.02 8.20 1.45
N GLU A 94 13.58 9.39 1.19
CA GLU A 94 14.85 9.82 1.78
C GLU A 94 14.78 9.93 3.31
N ARG A 95 13.71 10.54 3.82
CA ARG A 95 13.48 10.73 5.26
C ARG A 95 13.28 9.43 6.01
N HIS A 96 12.43 8.55 5.49
CA HIS A 96 12.01 7.33 6.19
C HIS A 96 12.85 6.11 5.85
N ARG A 97 13.63 6.13 4.77
CA ARG A 97 14.55 5.07 4.34
C ARG A 97 13.95 3.66 4.51
N PRO A 98 12.81 3.38 3.86
CA PRO A 98 12.16 2.08 4.01
C PRO A 98 13.01 0.96 3.38
N ASP A 99 12.85 -0.25 3.93
CA ASP A 99 13.34 -1.50 3.35
C ASP A 99 12.27 -2.17 2.49
N LEU A 100 11.01 -1.92 2.84
CA LEU A 100 9.84 -2.45 2.16
C LEU A 100 8.77 -1.36 2.08
N VAL A 101 8.17 -1.18 0.91
CA VAL A 101 7.03 -0.29 0.69
C VAL A 101 5.79 -1.11 0.36
N LEU A 102 4.69 -0.87 1.08
CA LEU A 102 3.35 -1.36 0.76
C LEU A 102 2.57 -0.20 0.15
N LEU A 103 2.36 -0.23 -1.18
CA LEU A 103 1.68 0.81 -1.93
C LEU A 103 0.23 0.41 -2.21
N LEU A 104 -0.73 1.16 -1.68
CA LEU A 104 -2.18 0.98 -1.93
C LEU A 104 -2.81 2.34 -2.24
N ILE A 105 -2.95 2.66 -3.52
CA ILE A 105 -3.43 3.96 -3.99
C ILE A 105 -4.26 3.79 -5.27
N GLY A 106 -5.10 4.76 -5.59
CA GLY A 106 -5.91 4.80 -6.80
C GLY A 106 -7.41 4.78 -6.55
N THR A 107 -7.86 4.48 -5.33
CA THR A 107 -9.30 4.45 -4.99
C THR A 107 -9.99 5.76 -5.36
N ASN A 108 -9.38 6.90 -5.02
CA ASN A 108 -9.96 8.23 -5.30
C ASN A 108 -9.83 8.64 -6.77
N ASP A 109 -8.87 8.07 -7.48
CA ASP A 109 -8.66 8.32 -8.91
C ASP A 109 -9.75 7.68 -9.75
N MET A 110 -10.22 6.48 -9.36
CA MET A 110 -11.24 5.74 -10.12
C MET A 110 -12.60 6.44 -10.20
N TYR A 111 -12.87 7.43 -9.36
CA TYR A 111 -14.12 8.20 -9.45
C TYR A 111 -14.23 9.03 -10.73
N LEU A 112 -13.13 9.58 -11.22
CA LEU A 112 -13.09 10.53 -12.32
C LEU A 112 -12.06 10.20 -13.39
N GLY A 113 -11.02 9.43 -13.06
CA GLY A 113 -9.87 9.17 -13.91
C GLY A 113 -10.10 8.01 -14.89
N ASP A 114 -9.36 8.04 -15.99
CA ASP A 114 -9.20 6.89 -16.87
C ASP A 114 -8.27 5.86 -16.20
N PRO A 115 -8.64 4.56 -16.14
CA PRO A 115 -7.81 3.53 -15.52
C PRO A 115 -6.40 3.40 -16.11
N GLY A 116 -6.24 3.63 -17.43
CA GLY A 116 -4.93 3.56 -18.09
C GLY A 116 -4.02 4.72 -17.72
N GLU A 117 -4.57 5.95 -17.67
CA GLU A 117 -3.82 7.13 -17.21
C GLU A 117 -3.43 6.99 -15.73
N CYS A 118 -4.34 6.50 -14.90
CA CYS A 118 -4.07 6.25 -13.48
C CYS A 118 -3.00 5.16 -13.28
N ALA A 119 -3.04 4.09 -14.06
CA ALA A 119 -2.02 3.05 -14.02
C ALA A 119 -0.65 3.60 -14.43
N ALA A 120 -0.57 4.42 -15.47
CA ALA A 120 0.67 5.07 -15.89
C ALA A 120 1.27 5.96 -14.78
N LEU A 121 0.45 6.77 -14.10
CA LEU A 121 0.89 7.57 -12.95
C LEU A 121 1.37 6.69 -11.79
N THR A 122 0.74 5.54 -11.55
CA THR A 122 1.19 4.59 -10.53
C THR A 122 2.51 3.92 -10.91
N GLU A 123 2.73 3.66 -12.20
CA GLU A 123 4.03 3.20 -12.70
C GLU A 123 5.15 4.21 -12.42
N GLU A 124 4.88 5.51 -12.55
CA GLU A 124 5.84 6.55 -12.15
C GLU A 124 6.17 6.48 -10.64
N LEU A 125 5.16 6.25 -9.76
CA LEU A 125 5.41 6.03 -8.33
C LEU A 125 6.27 4.79 -8.09
N MET A 126 5.99 3.68 -8.78
CA MET A 126 6.77 2.45 -8.67
C MET A 126 8.23 2.71 -9.05
N ASP A 127 8.48 3.44 -10.13
CA ASP A 127 9.84 3.76 -10.58
C ASP A 127 10.58 4.65 -9.57
N LEU A 128 9.91 5.68 -9.02
CA LEU A 128 10.48 6.52 -7.97
C LEU A 128 10.86 5.71 -6.72
N ILE A 129 10.04 4.73 -6.32
CA ILE A 129 10.31 3.86 -5.18
C ILE A 129 11.48 2.93 -5.47
N LEU A 130 11.40 2.15 -6.55
CA LEU A 130 12.37 1.11 -6.90
C LEU A 130 13.76 1.66 -7.24
N GLN A 131 13.83 2.90 -7.77
CA GLN A 131 15.08 3.57 -8.13
C GLN A 131 15.59 4.53 -7.04
N SER A 132 14.89 4.63 -5.90
CA SER A 132 15.35 5.47 -4.78
C SER A 132 16.68 4.97 -4.20
N ALA A 133 17.36 5.83 -3.42
CA ALA A 133 18.69 5.52 -2.87
C ALA A 133 18.73 4.24 -2.01
N THR A 134 17.64 3.89 -1.34
CA THR A 134 17.55 2.68 -0.52
C THR A 134 17.15 1.44 -1.31
N LYS A 135 16.65 1.60 -2.54
CA LYS A 135 16.13 0.51 -3.40
C LYS A 135 15.24 -0.46 -2.59
N PRO A 136 14.16 0.02 -1.97
CA PRO A 136 13.32 -0.85 -1.16
C PRO A 136 12.64 -1.90 -2.02
N ALA A 137 12.30 -3.03 -1.42
CA ALA A 137 11.33 -3.93 -2.02
C ALA A 137 9.96 -3.24 -2.09
N LEU A 138 9.17 -3.53 -3.13
CA LEU A 138 7.88 -2.90 -3.35
C LEU A 138 6.77 -3.96 -3.49
N LEU A 139 5.76 -3.85 -2.64
CA LEU A 139 4.54 -4.63 -2.77
C LEU A 139 3.39 -3.69 -3.17
N VAL A 140 2.86 -3.87 -4.37
CA VAL A 140 1.75 -3.09 -4.91
C VAL A 140 0.44 -3.84 -4.68
N GLY A 141 -0.48 -3.22 -3.96
CA GLY A 141 -1.82 -3.76 -3.73
C GLY A 141 -2.81 -3.31 -4.81
N GLY A 142 -3.58 -4.25 -5.35
CA GLY A 142 -4.79 -3.90 -6.09
C GLY A 142 -5.79 -3.22 -5.16
N ILE A 143 -6.44 -2.16 -5.64
CA ILE A 143 -7.45 -1.48 -4.83
C ILE A 143 -8.68 -2.36 -4.62
N MET A 144 -9.30 -2.17 -3.47
CA MET A 144 -10.52 -2.88 -3.08
C MET A 144 -11.70 -2.49 -4.00
N PRO A 145 -12.70 -3.36 -4.17
CA PRO A 145 -13.94 -2.99 -4.85
C PRO A 145 -14.55 -1.71 -4.26
N ILE A 146 -15.10 -0.86 -5.12
CA ILE A 146 -15.85 0.35 -4.74
C ILE A 146 -17.30 0.13 -5.12
N LEU A 147 -18.23 0.28 -4.19
CA LEU A 147 -19.64 0.17 -4.49
C LEU A 147 -20.15 1.42 -5.20
N PRO A 148 -20.97 1.30 -6.28
CA PRO A 148 -21.52 2.47 -6.98
C PRO A 148 -22.50 3.25 -6.09
N GLY A 149 -22.85 4.45 -6.51
CA GLY A 149 -23.87 5.28 -5.88
C GLY A 149 -23.33 6.55 -5.23
N LEU A 150 -24.26 7.35 -4.67
CA LEU A 150 -23.92 8.59 -4.00
C LEU A 150 -23.27 8.33 -2.64
N LYS A 151 -22.08 8.89 -2.44
CA LYS A 151 -21.34 8.76 -1.17
C LYS A 151 -21.78 9.83 -0.16
N PRO A 152 -21.61 9.59 1.14
CA PRO A 152 -22.02 10.56 2.19
C PRO A 152 -21.38 11.94 2.04
N TRP A 153 -20.22 12.05 1.42
CA TRP A 153 -19.52 13.32 1.14
C TRP A 153 -19.92 13.98 -0.17
N GLY A 154 -21.01 13.52 -0.82
CA GLY A 154 -21.60 14.16 -2.00
C GLY A 154 -20.99 13.75 -3.35
N THR A 155 -20.05 12.82 -3.39
CA THR A 155 -19.50 12.32 -4.66
C THR A 155 -20.39 11.22 -5.24
N LEU A 156 -20.82 11.40 -6.50
CA LEU A 156 -21.51 10.35 -7.24
C LEU A 156 -20.47 9.43 -7.90
N VAL A 157 -20.50 8.16 -7.53
CA VAL A 157 -19.66 7.13 -8.13
C VAL A 157 -20.44 6.47 -9.28
N PRO A 158 -19.87 6.44 -10.50
CA PRO A 158 -20.56 5.89 -11.66
C PRO A 158 -20.83 4.39 -11.52
N ASN A 159 -21.82 3.89 -12.27
CA ASN A 159 -22.17 2.47 -12.24
C ASN A 159 -21.10 1.54 -12.83
N ASP A 160 -20.20 2.08 -13.67
CA ASP A 160 -19.06 1.36 -14.26
C ASP A 160 -17.82 1.33 -13.36
N ILE A 161 -17.93 1.78 -12.10
CA ILE A 161 -16.79 1.85 -11.18
C ILE A 161 -16.11 0.49 -10.97
N THR A 162 -16.86 -0.58 -10.95
CA THR A 162 -16.32 -1.94 -10.83
C THR A 162 -15.43 -2.30 -12.01
N ASP A 163 -15.83 -1.94 -13.23
CA ASP A 163 -15.06 -2.20 -14.44
C ASP A 163 -13.77 -1.35 -14.45
N ARG A 164 -13.85 -0.09 -13.99
CA ARG A 164 -12.68 0.78 -13.83
C ARG A 164 -11.68 0.22 -12.83
N VAL A 165 -12.14 -0.21 -11.67
CA VAL A 165 -11.30 -0.85 -10.63
C VAL A 165 -10.62 -2.10 -11.18
N ASN A 166 -11.38 -2.97 -11.86
CA ASN A 166 -10.85 -4.19 -12.45
C ASN A 166 -9.80 -3.90 -13.54
N ALA A 167 -10.06 -2.93 -14.42
CA ALA A 167 -9.12 -2.51 -15.46
C ALA A 167 -7.83 -1.95 -14.85
N TYR A 168 -7.93 -1.06 -13.87
CA TYR A 168 -6.79 -0.49 -13.16
C TYR A 168 -5.95 -1.58 -12.47
N ASN A 169 -6.58 -2.47 -11.71
CA ASN A 169 -5.91 -3.57 -11.02
C ASN A 169 -5.20 -4.53 -12.00
N ALA A 170 -5.80 -4.80 -13.17
CA ALA A 170 -5.18 -5.61 -14.21
C ALA A 170 -3.91 -4.95 -14.77
N LEU A 171 -3.97 -3.65 -15.09
CA LEU A 171 -2.82 -2.87 -15.56
C LEU A 171 -1.70 -2.80 -14.52
N LEU A 172 -2.02 -2.62 -13.24
CA LEU A 172 -1.02 -2.65 -12.17
C LEU A 172 -0.33 -4.02 -12.07
N ARG A 173 -1.09 -5.11 -12.17
CA ARG A 173 -0.52 -6.47 -12.15
C ARG A 173 0.46 -6.67 -13.30
N GLU A 174 0.11 -6.21 -14.51
CA GLU A 174 1.02 -6.26 -15.67
C GLU A 174 2.27 -5.41 -15.46
N ALA A 175 2.12 -4.20 -14.95
CA ALA A 175 3.23 -3.29 -14.67
C ALA A 175 4.22 -3.88 -13.65
N VAL A 176 3.72 -4.46 -12.57
CA VAL A 176 4.55 -5.15 -11.56
C VAL A 176 5.25 -6.36 -12.17
N THR A 177 4.54 -7.16 -12.98
CA THR A 177 5.11 -8.34 -13.64
C THR A 177 6.26 -7.96 -14.56
N ARG A 178 6.14 -6.88 -15.33
CA ARG A 178 7.23 -6.37 -16.19
C ARG A 178 8.46 -6.00 -15.36
N ARG A 179 8.30 -5.22 -14.27
CA ARG A 179 9.40 -4.77 -13.42
C ARG A 179 10.07 -5.91 -12.67
N ALA A 180 9.30 -6.90 -12.23
CA ALA A 180 9.87 -8.12 -11.63
C ALA A 180 10.72 -8.90 -12.64
N ALA A 181 10.27 -9.00 -13.90
CA ALA A 181 11.04 -9.63 -14.97
C ALA A 181 12.32 -8.85 -15.34
N GLU A 182 12.36 -7.54 -15.08
CA GLU A 182 13.55 -6.68 -15.21
C GLU A 182 14.50 -6.81 -14.00
N GLY A 183 14.14 -7.61 -12.99
CA GLY A 183 14.96 -7.88 -11.81
C GLY A 183 14.74 -6.94 -10.63
N PHE A 184 13.68 -6.11 -10.65
CA PHE A 184 13.32 -5.32 -9.47
C PHE A 184 12.63 -6.19 -8.41
N ALA A 185 12.94 -5.93 -7.14
CA ALA A 185 12.29 -6.57 -6.00
C ALA A 185 10.86 -6.05 -5.81
N CYS A 186 9.93 -6.50 -6.63
CA CYS A 186 8.53 -6.09 -6.55
C CYS A 186 7.54 -7.23 -6.79
N ALA A 187 6.37 -7.14 -6.17
CA ALA A 187 5.29 -8.09 -6.37
C ALA A 187 3.91 -7.41 -6.28
N TYR A 188 2.90 -8.06 -6.85
CA TYR A 188 1.51 -7.62 -6.81
C TYR A 188 0.72 -8.43 -5.78
N ALA A 189 -0.01 -7.76 -4.90
CA ALA A 189 -0.95 -8.36 -3.97
C ALA A 189 -2.38 -8.15 -4.48
N ASP A 190 -3.07 -9.23 -4.82
CA ASP A 190 -4.46 -9.20 -5.25
C ASP A 190 -5.38 -9.11 -4.03
N HIS A 191 -5.98 -7.95 -3.81
CA HIS A 191 -6.92 -7.72 -2.71
C HIS A 191 -8.39 -7.90 -3.12
N THR A 192 -8.68 -8.15 -4.39
CA THR A 192 -10.04 -8.33 -4.91
C THR A 192 -10.83 -9.37 -4.13
N PRO A 193 -10.28 -10.58 -3.83
CA PRO A 193 -11.01 -11.59 -3.07
C PRO A 193 -11.39 -11.14 -1.65
N ALA A 194 -10.53 -10.32 -1.02
CA ALA A 194 -10.80 -9.80 0.33
C ALA A 194 -11.98 -8.83 0.37
N GLY A 195 -12.28 -8.16 -0.77
CA GLY A 195 -13.36 -7.18 -0.93
C GLY A 195 -14.72 -7.73 -1.32
N GLN A 196 -14.83 -9.01 -1.65
CA GLN A 196 -16.05 -9.58 -2.24
C GLN A 196 -17.10 -10.07 -1.23
N THR A 197 -16.87 -9.95 0.06
CA THR A 197 -17.83 -10.37 1.09
C THR A 197 -18.73 -9.22 1.52
N PRO A 198 -20.03 -9.48 1.82
CA PRO A 198 -21.01 -8.43 2.14
C PRO A 198 -20.65 -7.54 3.33
N ASP A 199 -19.87 -8.07 4.29
CA ASP A 199 -19.45 -7.39 5.51
C ASP A 199 -18.11 -6.64 5.40
N THR A 200 -17.61 -6.47 4.18
CA THR A 200 -16.28 -5.85 3.95
C THR A 200 -16.28 -4.34 4.10
N HIS A 201 -17.35 -3.67 3.61
CA HIS A 201 -17.40 -2.21 3.57
C HIS A 201 -18.36 -1.65 4.63
N VAL A 202 -18.04 -0.47 5.15
CA VAL A 202 -19.00 0.35 5.88
C VAL A 202 -20.06 0.91 4.91
N GLU A 203 -21.07 1.62 5.42
CA GLU A 203 -22.21 2.12 4.64
C GLU A 203 -21.81 2.97 3.42
N ASP A 204 -20.65 3.59 3.43
CA ASP A 204 -20.17 4.39 2.30
C ASP A 204 -19.73 3.55 1.08
N GLY A 205 -19.56 2.23 1.25
CA GLY A 205 -19.18 1.32 0.18
C GLY A 205 -17.74 1.49 -0.34
N VAL A 206 -16.88 2.16 0.43
CA VAL A 206 -15.47 2.43 0.10
C VAL A 206 -14.55 2.02 1.23
N HIS A 207 -14.79 2.58 2.44
CA HIS A 207 -13.98 2.26 3.60
C HIS A 207 -14.35 0.90 4.18
N LEU A 208 -13.39 0.30 4.87
CA LEU A 208 -13.51 -1.08 5.32
C LEU A 208 -14.00 -1.17 6.77
N THR A 209 -14.84 -2.15 7.04
CA THR A 209 -15.15 -2.59 8.40
C THR A 209 -13.92 -3.21 9.07
N GLU A 210 -14.01 -3.54 10.34
CA GLU A 210 -12.98 -4.33 11.02
C GLU A 210 -12.71 -5.65 10.28
N ALA A 211 -13.77 -6.36 9.88
CA ALA A 211 -13.66 -7.61 9.15
C ALA A 211 -12.98 -7.44 7.79
N GLY A 212 -13.32 -6.38 7.05
CA GLY A 212 -12.66 -6.01 5.79
C GLY A 212 -11.17 -5.71 5.98
N ASN A 213 -10.83 -4.94 6.99
CA ASN A 213 -9.42 -4.63 7.32
C ASN A 213 -8.61 -5.87 7.72
N ARG A 214 -9.20 -6.81 8.46
CA ARG A 214 -8.56 -8.10 8.80
C ARG A 214 -8.28 -8.93 7.54
N ARG A 215 -9.22 -8.98 6.58
CA ARG A 215 -9.01 -9.69 5.31
C ARG A 215 -7.95 -9.03 4.44
N LEU A 216 -7.96 -7.71 4.36
CA LEU A 216 -6.93 -6.95 3.63
C LEU A 216 -5.53 -7.18 4.24
N ALA A 217 -5.41 -7.15 5.56
CA ALA A 217 -4.16 -7.47 6.26
C ALA A 217 -3.68 -8.90 5.98
N ALA A 218 -4.59 -9.89 6.03
CA ALA A 218 -4.27 -11.27 5.71
C ALA A 218 -3.79 -11.44 4.26
N SER A 219 -4.40 -10.71 3.30
CA SER A 219 -3.97 -10.69 1.91
C SER A 219 -2.57 -10.09 1.74
N TRP A 220 -2.27 -8.98 2.42
CA TRP A 220 -0.91 -8.42 2.46
C TRP A 220 0.09 -9.42 3.04
N PHE A 221 -0.24 -10.00 4.20
CA PHE A 221 0.64 -10.94 4.89
C PHE A 221 0.91 -12.21 4.10
N ALA A 222 -0.11 -12.75 3.43
CA ALA A 222 0.05 -13.92 2.56
C ALA A 222 1.09 -13.63 1.47
N LYS A 223 1.01 -12.47 0.81
CA LYS A 223 1.96 -12.08 -0.22
C LYS A 223 3.36 -11.82 0.32
N LEU A 224 3.47 -11.20 1.50
CA LEU A 224 4.75 -10.99 2.17
C LEU A 224 5.45 -12.31 2.54
N SER A 225 4.68 -13.34 2.85
CA SER A 225 5.22 -14.67 3.27
C SER A 225 5.69 -15.54 2.10
N GLU A 226 5.36 -15.17 0.85
CA GLU A 226 5.76 -15.93 -0.34
C GLU A 226 7.22 -15.68 -0.75
N THR A 227 7.86 -14.61 -0.26
CA THR A 227 9.12 -14.08 -0.77
C THR A 227 10.08 -13.71 0.36
N ASP A 228 11.36 -14.05 0.21
CA ASP A 228 12.41 -13.47 1.06
C ASP A 228 12.82 -12.09 0.57
N TRP A 229 12.04 -11.08 0.96
CA TRP A 229 12.23 -9.68 0.57
C TRP A 229 13.62 -9.11 0.93
N ARG A 230 14.33 -9.71 1.88
CA ARG A 230 15.69 -9.28 2.25
C ARG A 230 16.72 -9.79 1.24
N ALA A 231 16.61 -11.04 0.83
CA ALA A 231 17.52 -11.62 -0.16
C ALA A 231 17.35 -10.97 -1.54
N GLU A 232 16.13 -10.67 -1.95
CA GLU A 232 15.84 -10.05 -3.25
C GLU A 232 16.42 -8.62 -3.38
N ARG A 233 16.46 -7.83 -2.29
CA ARG A 233 17.05 -6.49 -2.30
C ARG A 233 18.53 -6.47 -2.63
N THR A 234 19.27 -7.50 -2.24
CA THR A 234 20.72 -7.60 -2.47
C THR A 234 21.08 -8.06 -3.88
N SER A 235 20.12 -8.62 -4.62
CA SER A 235 20.32 -9.19 -5.96
C SER A 235 19.82 -8.29 -7.11
N GLY A 236 19.29 -7.10 -6.81
CA GLY A 236 18.77 -6.17 -7.81
C GLY A 236 19.83 -5.68 -8.82
N PRO A 237 19.44 -5.32 -10.05
CA PRO A 237 20.37 -4.94 -11.11
C PRO A 237 21.18 -3.69 -10.72
N ASP A 238 22.48 -3.76 -10.93
CA ASP A 238 23.42 -2.67 -10.67
C ASP A 238 23.41 -1.67 -11.84
N PHE A 239 22.59 -0.62 -11.77
CA PHE A 239 22.46 0.41 -12.81
C PHE A 239 23.61 1.42 -12.89
N HIS A 240 24.70 1.25 -12.13
CA HIS A 240 25.84 2.15 -12.16
C HIS A 240 26.85 1.88 -13.30
N GLN A 241 26.53 1.00 -14.26
CA GLN A 241 27.39 0.70 -15.42
C GLN A 241 26.77 1.13 -16.77
N ARG A 242 26.20 2.32 -16.88
CA ARG A 242 26.00 2.94 -18.20
C ARG A 242 26.33 4.41 -18.18
#